data_b358275888e6825dabad9c2dacaf64c5
#
_entry.id   b358275888e6825dabad9c2dacaf64c5
#
_cell.length_a   1.000
_cell.length_b   1.000
_cell.length_c   1.000
_cell.angle_alpha   90.00
_cell.angle_beta   90.00
_cell.angle_gamma   90.00
#
_symmetry.space_group_name_H-M   'P 1'
#
loop_
_entity.id
_entity.type
_entity.pdbx_description
1 polymer ?
#
loop_
_entity_poly.entity_id
_entity_poly.type
_entity_poly.pdbx_seq_one_letter_code
_entity_poly.pdbx_strand_id
1 'polypeptide(L)'
;MNIGQLIAERDKPFYSFEFFPPKDPVQWPDFFKTVERLLPLEPLFTSVTYGAGGSSQDATLEIVSHLKKQFQLETMAHLTCVGATPEYISQYLQRLRENGVDNVLALRGDIPKGQEIEIGRA
;
A
#
# COMPACT_ATOMS: atom_id res chain seq x y z
N MET A 1 9.30 -3.98 -9.37
CA MET A 1 10.29 -2.97 -9.82
C MET A 1 10.39 -1.87 -8.79
N ASN A 2 11.57 -1.33 -8.59
CA ASN A 2 11.80 -0.31 -7.57
C ASN A 2 11.24 1.04 -8.01
N ILE A 3 10.31 1.59 -7.23
CA ILE A 3 9.67 2.88 -7.53
C ILE A 3 10.68 4.03 -7.53
N GLY A 4 11.64 4.02 -6.61
CA GLY A 4 12.69 5.05 -6.60
C GLY A 4 13.46 5.09 -7.90
N GLN A 5 13.75 3.95 -8.47
CA GLN A 5 14.43 3.86 -9.76
C GLN A 5 13.53 4.36 -10.90
N LEU A 6 12.24 4.03 -10.87
CA LEU A 6 11.29 4.53 -11.86
C LEU A 6 11.23 6.05 -11.85
N ILE A 7 11.22 6.66 -10.67
CA ILE A 7 11.20 8.11 -10.52
C ILE A 7 12.51 8.71 -11.05
N ALA A 8 13.65 8.12 -10.70
CA ALA A 8 14.96 8.61 -11.09
C ALA A 8 15.16 8.61 -12.61
N GLU A 9 14.56 7.67 -13.30
CA GLU A 9 14.67 7.52 -14.76
C GLU A 9 13.71 8.43 -15.54
N ARG A 10 12.77 9.09 -14.86
CA ARG A 10 11.80 9.97 -15.51
C ARG A 10 12.38 11.38 -15.65
N ASP A 11 12.24 11.93 -16.85
CA ASP A 11 12.62 13.31 -17.16
C ASP A 11 11.40 14.22 -17.37
N LYS A 12 10.19 13.66 -17.26
CA LYS A 12 8.93 14.38 -17.45
C LYS A 12 8.03 14.20 -16.23
N PRO A 13 7.09 15.12 -16.01
CA PRO A 13 6.09 14.95 -14.96
C PRO A 13 5.33 13.62 -15.11
N PHE A 14 4.95 13.03 -13.99
CA PHE A 14 4.19 11.79 -13.97
C PHE A 14 3.06 11.88 -12.95
N TYR A 15 2.10 10.96 -13.06
CA TYR A 15 1.03 10.81 -12.09
C TYR A 15 1.32 9.63 -11.17
N SER A 16 0.94 9.77 -9.92
CA SER A 16 0.80 8.66 -8.99
C SER A 16 -0.52 8.82 -8.25
N PHE A 17 -1.11 7.71 -7.85
CA PHE A 17 -2.37 7.70 -7.11
C PHE A 17 -2.20 6.95 -5.80
N GLU A 18 -2.85 7.45 -4.77
CA GLU A 18 -2.92 6.78 -3.49
C GLU A 18 -4.36 6.33 -3.27
N PHE A 19 -4.54 5.06 -2.93
CA PHE A 19 -5.85 4.46 -2.73
C PHE A 19 -6.05 4.08 -1.28
N PHE A 20 -7.28 4.26 -0.82
CA PHE A 20 -7.73 3.83 0.50
C PHE A 20 -8.59 2.58 0.32
N PRO A 21 -8.19 1.43 0.92
CA PRO A 21 -9.00 0.22 0.80
C PRO A 21 -10.41 0.45 1.33
N PRO A 22 -11.45 0.14 0.55
CA PRO A 22 -12.80 0.17 1.10
C PRO A 22 -12.91 -0.79 2.28
N LYS A 23 -13.59 -0.36 3.34
CA LYS A 23 -13.75 -1.15 4.57
C LYS A 23 -14.56 -2.41 4.33
N ASP A 24 -15.57 -2.33 3.45
CA ASP A 24 -16.44 -3.45 3.14
C ASP A 24 -16.01 -4.10 1.82
N PRO A 25 -15.66 -5.40 1.84
CA PRO A 25 -15.29 -6.11 0.61
C PRO A 25 -16.36 -6.07 -0.48
N VAL A 26 -17.62 -5.84 -0.14
CA VAL A 26 -18.70 -5.68 -1.12
C VAL A 26 -18.43 -4.50 -2.04
N GLN A 27 -17.70 -3.50 -1.58
CA GLN A 27 -17.36 -2.30 -2.37
C GLN A 27 -16.13 -2.48 -3.25
N TRP A 28 -15.42 -3.59 -3.12
CA TRP A 28 -14.17 -3.80 -3.88
C TRP A 28 -14.36 -3.87 -5.39
N PRO A 29 -15.42 -4.51 -5.94
CA PRO A 29 -15.64 -4.47 -7.39
C PRO A 29 -15.75 -3.05 -7.95
N ASP A 30 -16.46 -2.16 -7.27
CA ASP A 30 -16.58 -0.77 -7.69
C ASP A 30 -15.26 -0.02 -7.54
N PHE A 31 -14.51 -0.33 -6.50
CA PHE A 31 -13.17 0.21 -6.30
C PHE A 31 -12.25 -0.15 -7.48
N PHE A 32 -12.23 -1.41 -7.88
CA PHE A 32 -11.40 -1.84 -9.01
C PHE A 32 -11.85 -1.24 -10.34
N LYS A 33 -13.14 -1.00 -10.53
CA LYS A 33 -13.63 -0.26 -11.69
C LYS A 33 -13.11 1.18 -11.71
N THR A 34 -13.04 1.82 -10.55
CA THR A 34 -12.48 3.17 -10.44
C THR A 34 -11.00 3.16 -10.81
N VAL A 35 -10.23 2.19 -10.32
CA VAL A 35 -8.82 2.03 -10.69
C VAL A 35 -8.68 1.87 -12.20
N GLU A 36 -9.50 1.02 -12.80
CA GLU A 36 -9.48 0.77 -14.23
C GLU A 36 -9.71 2.05 -15.04
N ARG A 37 -10.58 2.93 -14.57
CA ARG A 37 -10.85 4.21 -15.20
C ARG A 37 -9.67 5.19 -15.15
N LEU A 38 -8.76 4.99 -14.19
CA LEU A 38 -7.59 5.83 -14.03
C LEU A 38 -6.39 5.34 -14.86
N LEU A 39 -6.44 4.10 -15.36
CA LEU A 39 -5.34 3.54 -16.14
C LEU A 39 -4.94 4.36 -17.37
N PRO A 40 -5.88 5.00 -18.11
CA PRO A 40 -5.50 5.83 -19.25
C PRO A 40 -4.60 7.01 -18.92
N LEU A 41 -4.54 7.42 -17.65
CA LEU A 41 -3.62 8.47 -17.19
C LEU A 41 -2.18 7.96 -17.05
N GLU A 42 -1.97 6.67 -17.23
CA GLU A 42 -0.65 6.02 -17.17
C GLU A 42 0.12 6.36 -15.90
N PRO A 43 -0.42 6.04 -14.70
CA PRO A 43 0.30 6.34 -13.47
C PRO A 43 1.64 5.60 -13.44
N LEU A 44 2.68 6.29 -12.98
CA LEU A 44 3.99 5.69 -12.85
C LEU A 44 4.00 4.61 -11.77
N PHE A 45 3.29 4.88 -10.68
CA PHE A 45 3.05 3.93 -9.61
C PHE A 45 1.79 4.30 -8.84
N THR A 46 1.35 3.39 -7.99
CA THR A 46 0.24 3.62 -7.07
C THR A 46 0.67 3.25 -5.67
N SER A 47 -0.04 3.73 -4.67
CA SER A 47 0.15 3.30 -3.30
C SER A 47 -1.19 2.99 -2.65
N VAL A 48 -1.16 2.14 -1.63
CA VAL A 48 -2.37 1.71 -0.92
C VAL A 48 -2.14 1.88 0.56
N THR A 49 -3.03 2.60 1.22
CA THR A 49 -2.94 2.88 2.64
C THR A 49 -3.23 1.64 3.48
N TYR A 50 -2.89 1.70 4.76
CA TYR A 50 -2.93 0.58 5.67
C TYR A 50 -3.66 0.98 6.95
N GLY A 51 -4.64 0.18 7.33
CA GLY A 51 -5.13 0.12 8.70
C GLY A 51 -5.82 1.33 9.31
N ALA A 52 -5.94 2.43 8.60
CA ALA A 52 -6.68 3.58 9.14
C ALA A 52 -8.14 3.18 9.34
N GLY A 53 -8.61 3.26 10.59
CA GLY A 53 -10.01 2.94 10.91
C GLY A 53 -10.35 1.46 10.93
N GLY A 54 -9.37 0.58 11.18
CA GLY A 54 -9.61 -0.85 11.39
C GLY A 54 -9.55 -1.71 10.15
N SER A 55 -9.11 -1.20 9.02
CA SER A 55 -8.82 -2.09 7.90
C SER A 55 -7.60 -2.94 8.26
N SER A 56 -7.68 -4.22 7.94
CA SER A 56 -6.62 -5.16 8.26
C SER A 56 -5.47 -5.05 7.26
N GLN A 57 -4.31 -5.54 7.68
CA GLN A 57 -3.21 -5.74 6.76
C GLN A 57 -3.61 -6.62 5.58
N ASP A 58 -4.54 -7.54 5.80
CA ASP A 58 -5.02 -8.46 4.77
C ASP A 58 -5.73 -7.72 3.63
N ALA A 59 -6.52 -6.69 3.95
CA ALA A 59 -7.16 -5.86 2.93
C ALA A 59 -6.12 -5.15 2.05
N THR A 60 -5.11 -4.53 2.66
CA THR A 60 -4.04 -3.88 1.92
C THR A 60 -3.29 -4.89 1.05
N LEU A 61 -2.94 -6.03 1.61
CA LEU A 61 -2.23 -7.09 0.89
C LEU A 61 -3.02 -7.57 -0.34
N GLU A 62 -4.32 -7.83 -0.17
CA GLU A 62 -5.15 -8.30 -1.28
C GLU A 62 -5.27 -7.25 -2.38
N ILE A 63 -5.48 -6.00 -2.01
CA ILE A 63 -5.63 -4.92 -2.99
C ILE A 63 -4.33 -4.68 -3.75
N VAL A 64 -3.18 -4.56 -3.06
CA VAL A 64 -1.91 -4.34 -3.75
C VAL A 64 -1.56 -5.53 -4.65
N SER A 65 -1.85 -6.74 -4.21
CA SER A 65 -1.64 -7.94 -5.03
C SER A 65 -2.50 -7.91 -6.29
N HIS A 66 -3.75 -7.51 -6.16
CA HIS A 66 -4.67 -7.39 -7.29
C HIS A 66 -4.19 -6.32 -8.28
N LEU A 67 -3.79 -5.15 -7.78
CA LEU A 67 -3.30 -4.07 -8.63
C LEU A 67 -2.05 -4.49 -9.39
N LYS A 68 -1.15 -5.21 -8.74
CA LYS A 68 0.07 -5.70 -9.39
C LYS A 68 -0.23 -6.76 -10.44
N LYS A 69 -1.05 -7.75 -10.11
CA LYS A 69 -1.28 -8.92 -10.97
C LYS A 69 -2.29 -8.66 -12.09
N GLN A 70 -3.40 -7.97 -11.78
CA GLN A 70 -4.48 -7.79 -12.73
C GLN A 70 -4.31 -6.54 -13.60
N PHE A 71 -3.80 -5.46 -13.03
CA PHE A 71 -3.62 -4.21 -13.74
C PHE A 71 -2.18 -3.92 -14.11
N GLN A 72 -1.25 -4.76 -13.67
CA GLN A 72 0.19 -4.60 -13.93
C GLN A 72 0.72 -3.24 -13.47
N LEU A 73 0.11 -2.68 -12.44
CA LEU A 73 0.53 -1.42 -11.83
C LEU A 73 1.67 -1.67 -10.84
N GLU A 74 2.72 -0.87 -10.92
CA GLU A 74 3.72 -0.87 -9.87
C GLU A 74 3.10 -0.26 -8.62
N THR A 75 3.11 -0.99 -7.51
CA THR A 75 2.35 -0.64 -6.33
C THR A 75 3.21 -0.65 -5.09
N MET A 76 3.02 0.38 -4.26
CA MET A 76 3.66 0.51 -2.97
C MET A 76 2.64 0.24 -1.87
N ALA A 77 2.91 -0.73 -1.01
CA ALA A 77 2.07 -1.01 0.13
C ALA A 77 2.51 -0.14 1.31
N HIS A 78 1.57 0.53 1.97
CA HIS A 78 1.85 1.17 3.24
C HIS A 78 1.97 0.12 4.33
N LEU A 79 2.88 0.33 5.27
CA LEU A 79 3.04 -0.48 6.47
C LEU A 79 3.06 0.44 7.67
N THR A 80 2.06 0.30 8.53
CA THR A 80 1.98 1.05 9.77
C THR A 80 2.63 0.24 10.89
N CYS A 81 3.65 0.80 11.51
CA CYS A 81 4.48 0.08 12.46
C CYS A 81 3.98 0.15 13.90
N VAL A 82 3.12 1.13 14.25
CA VAL A 82 2.59 1.27 15.60
C VAL A 82 1.82 0.01 16.01
N GLY A 83 2.16 -0.52 17.18
CA GLY A 83 1.52 -1.73 17.70
C GLY A 83 1.90 -3.04 17.01
N ALA A 84 2.81 -3.00 16.04
CA ALA A 84 3.25 -4.18 15.32
C ALA A 84 4.50 -4.79 15.95
N THR A 85 4.55 -6.13 16.00
CA THR A 85 5.75 -6.85 16.43
C THR A 85 6.71 -7.05 15.26
N PRO A 86 8.02 -7.30 15.54
CA PRO A 86 8.95 -7.63 14.46
C PRO A 86 8.52 -8.87 13.64
N GLU A 87 7.95 -9.87 14.30
CA GLU A 87 7.46 -11.08 13.64
C GLU A 87 6.32 -10.79 12.69
N TYR A 88 5.37 -9.95 13.12
CA TYR A 88 4.24 -9.52 12.30
C TYR A 88 4.71 -8.76 11.06
N ILE A 89 5.64 -7.82 11.23
CA ILE A 89 6.21 -7.04 10.15
C ILE A 89 6.92 -7.97 9.16
N SER A 90 7.73 -8.90 9.66
CA SER A 90 8.47 -9.85 8.84
C SER A 90 7.53 -10.69 7.99
N GLN A 91 6.45 -11.21 8.58
CA GLN A 91 5.45 -12.01 7.86
C GLN A 91 4.74 -11.18 6.78
N TYR A 92 4.37 -9.96 7.10
CA TYR A 92 3.71 -9.07 6.15
C TYR A 92 4.61 -8.77 4.95
N LEU A 93 5.87 -8.43 5.20
CA LEU A 93 6.83 -8.15 4.14
C LEU A 93 7.07 -9.38 3.26
N GLN A 94 7.13 -10.56 3.86
CA GLN A 94 7.28 -11.80 3.10
C GLN A 94 6.07 -12.06 2.21
N ARG A 95 4.86 -11.87 2.73
CA ARG A 95 3.62 -12.03 1.95
C ARG A 95 3.56 -11.06 0.78
N LEU A 96 3.99 -9.81 0.99
CA LEU A 96 4.09 -8.84 -0.10
C LEU A 96 5.05 -9.31 -1.19
N ARG A 97 6.23 -9.75 -0.78
CA ARG A 97 7.24 -10.26 -1.72
C ARG A 97 6.72 -11.44 -2.52
N GLU A 98 6.05 -12.39 -1.89
CA GLU A 98 5.46 -13.55 -2.54
C GLU A 98 4.41 -13.16 -3.58
N ASN A 99 3.78 -12.01 -3.42
CA ASN A 99 2.79 -11.49 -4.36
C ASN A 99 3.37 -10.49 -5.37
N GLY A 100 4.69 -10.36 -5.42
CA GLY A 100 5.35 -9.52 -6.39
C GLY A 100 5.36 -8.03 -6.06
N VAL A 101 5.03 -7.67 -4.82
CA VAL A 101 5.04 -6.27 -4.37
C VAL A 101 6.38 -6.00 -3.70
N ASP A 102 7.19 -5.15 -4.32
CA ASP A 102 8.58 -4.89 -3.92
C ASP A 102 8.76 -3.57 -3.18
N ASN A 103 7.72 -2.75 -3.10
CA ASN A 103 7.82 -1.40 -2.58
C ASN A 103 6.94 -1.22 -1.36
N VAL A 104 7.52 -0.67 -0.30
CA VAL A 104 6.82 -0.46 0.98
C VAL A 104 7.10 0.95 1.47
N LEU A 105 6.04 1.63 1.92
CA LEU A 105 6.16 2.88 2.64
C LEU A 105 5.97 2.59 4.14
N ALA A 106 7.04 2.61 4.88
CA ALA A 106 7.00 2.35 6.32
C ALA A 106 6.62 3.63 7.06
N LEU A 107 5.53 3.54 7.82
CA LEU A 107 4.98 4.66 8.58
C LEU A 107 4.93 4.28 10.06
N ARG A 108 5.20 5.26 10.92
CA ARG A 108 5.00 5.04 12.35
C ARG A 108 3.54 4.71 12.65
N GLY A 109 2.62 5.43 12.04
CA GLY A 109 1.21 5.38 12.31
C GLY A 109 0.80 6.37 13.39
N ASP A 110 -0.50 6.56 13.52
CA ASP A 110 -1.06 7.45 14.52
C ASP A 110 -1.10 6.78 15.89
N ILE A 111 -0.78 7.56 16.94
CA ILE A 111 -0.87 7.09 18.31
C ILE A 111 -2.34 6.87 18.63
N PRO A 112 -2.75 5.67 19.11
CA PRO A 112 -4.13 5.46 19.52
C PRO A 112 -4.56 6.46 20.58
N LYS A 113 -5.79 6.93 20.46
CA LYS A 113 -6.35 7.96 21.35
C LYS A 113 -6.30 7.48 22.80
N GLY A 114 -5.67 8.28 23.68
CA GLY A 114 -5.55 7.95 25.09
C GLY A 114 -4.41 7.01 25.48
N GLN A 115 -3.56 6.64 24.54
CA GLN A 115 -2.37 5.81 24.81
C GLN A 115 -1.09 6.60 24.59
N GLU A 116 -0.15 6.43 25.52
CA GLU A 116 1.23 6.88 25.32
C GLU A 116 2.02 5.75 24.68
N ILE A 117 2.68 6.06 23.59
CA ILE A 117 3.56 5.09 22.93
C ILE A 117 4.97 5.65 22.96
N GLU A 118 5.92 4.85 23.43
CA GLU A 118 7.30 5.15 23.18
C GLU A 118 7.54 5.19 21.69
N ILE A 119 8.01 6.33 21.21
CA ILE A 119 8.39 6.44 19.81
C ILE A 119 9.61 5.56 19.65
N GLY A 120 9.42 4.41 19.05
CA GLY A 120 10.47 3.46 18.84
C GLY A 120 11.60 4.07 18.03
N ARG A 121 12.81 3.76 18.41
CA ARG A 121 13.96 4.03 17.60
C ARG A 121 13.91 3.12 16.37
N ALA A 122 13.92 3.71 15.23
CA ALA A 122 14.00 2.95 14.00
C ALA A 122 15.29 2.12 13.96
#